data_f2d2c33710820710ba2f066df4ef4b81
#
_entry.id   f2d2c33710820710ba2f066df4ef4b81
#
_cell.length_a   1.000
_cell.length_b   1.000
_cell.length_c   1.000
_cell.angle_alpha   90.00
_cell.angle_beta   90.00
_cell.angle_gamma   90.00
#
_symmetry.space_group_name_H-M   'P 1'
#
loop_
_entity.id
_entity.type
_entity.pdbx_description
1 polymer ?
#
loop_
_entity_poly.entity_id
_entity_poly.type
_entity_poly.pdbx_seq_one_letter_code
_entity_poly.pdbx_strand_id
1 'polypeptide(L)'
;MRKETAWFVGGAALAAATAAGASVWNQYGSLVRWQEPELPVRPSTRKRRTHTYKIVNDRPLQFDVYYPPGEGPFPVVVYAHGGAFVRGNRGMVTLFHPLLDHFLAKGFAVISIDYRLFEDGVYFPDNIIDVSDALCYLKQHDGLLNLDIDKLIVWGDSAGAALVLATALDRSKQFIGELGDDVPPVKGVIALYPPTNFLLFKFIQTWLAHLKFYEGSREAWRELMVKCSPVTHLYDDAPPILLLHGKKDPIVPFGQALHFVEHASEVGANVQLISFPNGTHSLASFLQSDNPIKETQLMARIDRFIDDAMM
;
A
#
# COMPACT_ATOMS: atom_id res chain seq x y z
N MET A 1 -7.46 35.95 -9.03
CA MET A 1 -6.96 34.76 -9.72
C MET A 1 -5.64 34.39 -9.08
N ARG A 2 -5.66 33.52 -8.07
CA ARG A 2 -4.45 32.90 -7.49
C ARG A 2 -4.36 31.51 -8.08
N LYS A 3 -3.28 31.24 -8.80
CA LYS A 3 -2.90 29.93 -9.28
C LYS A 3 -2.44 29.14 -8.04
N GLU A 4 -3.20 28.17 -7.62
CA GLU A 4 -2.73 27.19 -6.65
C GLU A 4 -1.70 26.33 -7.35
N THR A 5 -0.46 26.55 -6.99
CA THR A 5 0.71 25.80 -7.43
C THR A 5 0.62 24.43 -6.79
N ALA A 6 0.47 23.41 -7.60
CA ALA A 6 0.62 22.02 -7.17
C ALA A 6 1.99 21.85 -6.51
N TRP A 7 2.02 21.38 -5.27
CA TRP A 7 3.22 21.19 -4.49
C TRP A 7 4.01 20.00 -5.01
N PHE A 8 4.92 20.31 -5.92
CA PHE A 8 6.05 19.45 -6.24
C PHE A 8 7.17 19.76 -5.25
N VAL A 9 7.16 19.16 -4.09
CA VAL A 9 8.31 19.16 -3.18
C VAL A 9 8.97 17.79 -3.24
N GLY A 10 9.44 17.41 -4.42
CA GLY A 10 10.19 16.17 -4.60
C GLY A 10 11.71 16.33 -4.64
N GLY A 11 12.22 17.55 -4.63
CA GLY A 11 13.64 17.79 -4.94
C GLY A 11 14.52 18.34 -3.83
N ALA A 12 13.98 19.07 -2.89
CA ALA A 12 14.79 19.88 -1.98
C ALA A 12 15.11 19.21 -0.64
N ALA A 13 14.25 18.36 -0.11
CA ALA A 13 14.48 17.69 1.18
C ALA A 13 15.53 16.56 1.11
N LEU A 14 15.75 15.96 -0.08
CA LEU A 14 16.78 14.94 -0.31
C LEU A 14 18.18 15.52 -0.56
N ALA A 15 18.30 16.81 -0.84
CA ALA A 15 19.58 17.46 -1.16
C ALA A 15 20.45 17.80 0.07
N ALA A 16 19.92 17.72 1.27
CA ALA A 16 20.65 18.06 2.50
C ALA A 16 21.43 16.88 3.13
N ALA A 17 21.34 15.69 2.59
CA ALA A 17 22.07 14.53 3.09
C ALA A 17 23.38 14.34 2.31
N THR A 18 24.53 14.73 2.89
CA THR A 18 25.93 14.32 2.63
C THR A 18 26.33 13.91 1.17
N ALA A 19 27.61 14.00 0.82
CA ALA A 19 28.19 13.56 -0.47
C ALA A 19 27.78 12.11 -0.89
N ALA A 20 27.47 11.23 0.05
CA ALA A 20 26.91 9.91 -0.19
C ALA A 20 25.47 9.96 -0.75
N GLY A 21 24.65 10.90 -0.28
CA GLY A 21 23.31 11.13 -0.82
C GLY A 21 23.33 11.61 -2.28
N ALA A 22 24.36 12.39 -2.68
CA ALA A 22 24.54 12.82 -4.07
C ALA A 22 24.85 11.65 -5.01
N SER A 23 25.60 10.65 -4.55
CA SER A 23 25.91 9.46 -5.34
C SER A 23 24.66 8.60 -5.60
N VAL A 24 23.83 8.41 -4.55
CA VAL A 24 22.54 7.71 -4.69
C VAL A 24 21.58 8.52 -5.55
N TRP A 25 21.54 9.83 -5.38
CA TRP A 25 20.76 10.72 -6.24
C TRP A 25 21.18 10.63 -7.71
N ASN A 26 22.48 10.60 -8.02
CA ASN A 26 22.95 10.44 -9.39
C ASN A 26 22.62 9.07 -9.98
N GLN A 27 22.62 8.02 -9.16
CA GLN A 27 22.31 6.65 -9.59
C GLN A 27 20.80 6.40 -9.74
N TYR A 28 19.98 6.99 -8.86
CA TYR A 28 18.54 6.74 -8.78
C TYR A 28 17.70 8.01 -8.96
N GLY A 29 18.29 9.17 -9.05
CA GLY A 29 17.59 10.45 -9.23
C GLY A 29 16.80 10.54 -10.55
N SER A 30 17.23 9.77 -11.56
CA SER A 30 16.43 9.60 -12.79
C SER A 30 15.12 8.85 -12.55
N LEU A 31 15.11 7.89 -11.60
CA LEU A 31 13.91 7.16 -11.21
C LEU A 31 12.95 8.03 -10.38
N VAL A 32 13.53 8.89 -9.52
CA VAL A 32 12.72 9.84 -8.71
C VAL A 32 12.20 11.01 -9.54
N ARG A 33 12.89 11.37 -10.65
CA ARG A 33 12.45 12.39 -11.61
C ARG A 33 11.49 11.86 -12.66
N TRP A 34 11.33 10.54 -12.76
CA TRP A 34 10.41 9.97 -13.70
C TRP A 34 8.97 10.35 -13.29
N GLN A 35 8.34 11.16 -14.16
CA GLN A 35 6.94 11.53 -13.94
C GLN A 35 6.08 10.39 -14.46
N GLU A 36 5.41 9.73 -13.55
CA GLU A 36 4.39 8.75 -13.93
C GLU A 36 3.23 9.44 -14.64
N PRO A 37 2.64 8.79 -15.65
CA PRO A 37 1.37 9.26 -16.16
C PRO A 37 0.36 9.24 -15.02
N GLU A 38 -0.14 10.42 -14.66
CA GLU A 38 -1.17 10.57 -13.65
C GLU A 38 -2.55 10.43 -14.29
N LEU A 39 -3.46 9.80 -13.57
CA LEU A 39 -4.88 9.87 -13.93
C LEU A 39 -5.34 11.32 -13.72
N PRO A 40 -6.23 11.84 -14.59
CA PRO A 40 -6.77 13.17 -14.41
C PRO A 40 -7.37 13.30 -13.01
N VAL A 41 -6.86 14.25 -12.21
CA VAL A 41 -7.41 14.53 -10.89
C VAL A 41 -8.86 14.97 -11.05
N ARG A 42 -9.80 14.17 -10.59
CA ARG A 42 -11.20 14.56 -10.49
C ARG A 42 -11.40 15.14 -9.09
N PRO A 43 -11.91 16.38 -8.96
CA PRO A 43 -12.29 16.90 -7.65
C PRO A 43 -13.27 15.91 -7.01
N SER A 44 -12.89 15.37 -5.87
CA SER A 44 -13.79 14.46 -5.15
C SER A 44 -14.92 15.28 -4.56
N THR A 45 -16.09 15.21 -5.15
CA THR A 45 -17.36 15.73 -4.59
C THR A 45 -17.91 14.78 -3.52
N ARG A 46 -17.18 13.67 -3.22
CA ARG A 46 -17.65 12.64 -2.32
C ARG A 46 -17.60 13.12 -0.88
N LYS A 47 -18.68 12.90 -0.17
CA LYS A 47 -18.73 13.10 1.28
C LYS A 47 -17.79 12.08 1.93
N ARG A 48 -16.82 12.57 2.69
CA ARG A 48 -15.93 11.75 3.52
C ARG A 48 -16.06 12.17 4.97
N ARG A 49 -15.81 11.21 5.87
CA ARG A 49 -15.69 11.47 7.31
C ARG A 49 -14.27 11.10 7.72
N THR A 50 -13.64 11.99 8.47
CA THR A 50 -12.29 11.77 8.99
C THR A 50 -12.37 11.36 10.46
N HIS A 51 -11.61 10.33 10.83
CA HIS A 51 -11.49 9.84 12.19
C HIS A 51 -10.01 9.74 12.57
N THR A 52 -9.70 9.92 13.86
CA THR A 52 -8.37 9.65 14.41
C THR A 52 -8.40 8.27 15.06
N TYR A 53 -7.52 7.37 14.63
CA TYR A 53 -7.44 6.02 15.23
C TYR A 53 -6.31 5.89 16.26
N LYS A 54 -5.29 6.75 16.18
CA LYS A 54 -4.12 6.69 17.05
C LYS A 54 -3.48 8.07 17.15
N ILE A 55 -2.83 8.36 18.28
CA ILE A 55 -2.00 9.57 18.44
C ILE A 55 -0.59 9.11 18.82
N VAL A 56 0.41 9.52 18.05
CA VAL A 56 1.82 9.20 18.30
C VAL A 56 2.62 10.50 18.36
N ASN A 57 3.30 10.78 19.48
CA ASN A 57 4.08 12.00 19.69
C ASN A 57 3.28 13.28 19.33
N ASP A 58 2.06 13.40 19.84
CA ASP A 58 1.11 14.49 19.60
C ASP A 58 0.63 14.65 18.14
N ARG A 59 0.96 13.70 17.28
CA ARG A 59 0.48 13.65 15.88
C ARG A 59 -0.65 12.64 15.73
N PRO A 60 -1.84 13.07 15.27
CA PRO A 60 -2.93 12.16 15.00
C PRO A 60 -2.68 11.36 13.70
N LEU A 61 -2.76 10.03 13.81
CA LEU A 61 -2.91 9.16 12.64
C LEU A 61 -4.40 9.00 12.37
N GLN A 62 -4.80 9.31 11.15
CA GLN A 62 -6.20 9.43 10.77
C GLN A 62 -6.55 8.52 9.60
N PHE A 63 -7.85 8.30 9.43
CA PHE A 63 -8.40 7.72 8.22
C PHE A 63 -9.61 8.50 7.72
N ASP A 64 -9.83 8.45 6.42
CA ASP A 64 -11.01 8.98 5.77
C ASP A 64 -11.92 7.81 5.36
N VAL A 65 -13.21 7.88 5.70
CA VAL A 65 -14.22 6.91 5.26
C VAL A 65 -15.04 7.50 4.13
N TYR A 66 -15.07 6.80 3.02
CA TYR A 66 -15.94 7.05 1.86
C TYR A 66 -17.06 6.01 1.88
N TYR A 67 -18.29 6.45 2.11
CA TYR A 67 -19.42 5.54 2.14
C TYR A 67 -20.06 5.39 0.77
N PRO A 68 -20.46 4.17 0.39
CA PRO A 68 -21.30 3.95 -0.78
C PRO A 68 -22.72 4.48 -0.54
N PRO A 69 -23.55 4.62 -1.59
CA PRO A 69 -24.98 4.81 -1.43
C PRO A 69 -25.66 3.63 -0.72
N GLY A 70 -26.72 3.91 0.05
CA GLY A 70 -27.52 2.88 0.71
C GLY A 70 -27.38 2.88 2.23
N GLU A 71 -27.90 1.83 2.83
CA GLU A 71 -27.86 1.57 4.26
C GLU A 71 -26.92 0.39 4.53
N GLY A 72 -26.03 0.55 5.56
CA GLY A 72 -25.09 -0.47 5.96
C GLY A 72 -25.71 -1.56 6.87
N PRO A 73 -24.91 -2.40 7.52
CA PRO A 73 -23.45 -2.26 7.56
C PRO A 73 -22.77 -2.60 6.22
N PHE A 74 -21.74 -1.82 5.87
CA PHE A 74 -21.07 -1.94 4.57
C PHE A 74 -19.85 -2.85 4.65
N PRO A 75 -19.61 -3.75 3.68
CA PRO A 75 -18.33 -4.42 3.51
C PRO A 75 -17.22 -3.38 3.31
N VAL A 76 -15.98 -3.73 3.65
CA VAL A 76 -14.90 -2.76 3.85
C VAL A 76 -13.74 -3.01 2.90
N VAL A 77 -13.23 -1.94 2.30
CA VAL A 77 -11.91 -1.91 1.66
C VAL A 77 -11.03 -0.91 2.41
N VAL A 78 -9.94 -1.36 3.01
CA VAL A 78 -8.95 -0.48 3.65
C VAL A 78 -7.79 -0.26 2.68
N TYR A 79 -7.48 1.00 2.40
CA TYR A 79 -6.40 1.41 1.51
C TYR A 79 -5.25 2.05 2.30
N ALA A 80 -4.03 1.53 2.06
CA ALA A 80 -2.78 2.15 2.48
C ALA A 80 -2.04 2.71 1.27
N HIS A 81 -1.61 3.97 1.36
CA HIS A 81 -1.03 4.70 0.24
C HIS A 81 0.43 4.34 -0.02
N GLY A 82 0.89 4.53 -1.27
CA GLY A 82 2.29 4.50 -1.65
C GLY A 82 3.07 5.74 -1.19
N GLY A 83 4.30 5.86 -1.67
CA GLY A 83 5.15 7.03 -1.36
C GLY A 83 6.50 6.66 -0.74
N ALA A 84 6.96 5.44 -1.03
CA ALA A 84 8.29 4.95 -0.64
C ALA A 84 8.53 5.01 0.89
N PHE A 85 7.48 4.92 1.70
CA PHE A 85 7.48 5.03 3.16
C PHE A 85 7.88 6.40 3.73
N VAL A 86 8.12 7.42 2.91
CA VAL A 86 8.59 8.76 3.35
C VAL A 86 7.65 9.89 3.01
N ARG A 87 6.64 9.64 2.21
CA ARG A 87 5.67 10.66 1.77
C ARG A 87 4.31 10.04 1.52
N GLY A 88 3.32 10.90 1.40
CA GLY A 88 1.94 10.50 1.14
C GLY A 88 1.05 10.76 2.34
N ASN A 89 -0.20 10.53 2.13
CA ASN A 89 -1.26 10.56 3.15
C ASN A 89 -2.52 9.90 2.59
N ARG A 90 -3.53 9.71 3.43
CA ARG A 90 -4.82 9.11 3.09
C ARG A 90 -5.54 9.77 1.89
N GLY A 91 -5.23 11.03 1.58
CA GLY A 91 -5.82 11.71 0.41
C GLY A 91 -5.41 11.10 -0.94
N MET A 92 -4.31 10.32 -0.98
CA MET A 92 -3.80 9.71 -2.21
C MET A 92 -4.75 8.67 -2.83
N VAL A 93 -5.70 8.13 -2.08
CA VAL A 93 -6.75 7.24 -2.61
C VAL A 93 -7.49 7.86 -3.79
N THR A 94 -7.61 9.18 -3.85
CA THR A 94 -8.27 9.90 -4.94
C THR A 94 -7.52 9.85 -6.26
N LEU A 95 -6.21 9.55 -6.25
CA LEU A 95 -5.41 9.30 -7.45
C LEU A 95 -5.80 7.97 -8.11
N PHE A 96 -6.40 7.07 -7.34
CA PHE A 96 -6.89 5.77 -7.78
C PHE A 96 -8.42 5.78 -7.98
N HIS A 97 -8.97 6.91 -8.43
CA HIS A 97 -10.42 7.09 -8.58
C HIS A 97 -11.13 5.96 -9.38
N PRO A 98 -10.53 5.28 -10.38
CA PRO A 98 -11.23 4.17 -11.03
C PRO A 98 -11.52 3.02 -10.05
N LEU A 99 -10.56 2.68 -9.16
CA LEU A 99 -10.75 1.66 -8.13
C LEU A 99 -11.66 2.15 -7.00
N LEU A 100 -11.43 3.38 -6.51
CA LEU A 100 -12.26 3.99 -5.47
C LEU A 100 -13.73 4.02 -5.89
N ASP A 101 -14.01 4.48 -7.12
CA ASP A 101 -15.37 4.55 -7.66
C ASP A 101 -15.99 3.17 -7.84
N HIS A 102 -15.18 2.23 -8.28
CA HIS A 102 -15.59 0.85 -8.49
C HIS A 102 -16.01 0.18 -7.17
N PHE A 103 -15.20 0.28 -6.11
CA PHE A 103 -15.53 -0.27 -4.80
C PHE A 103 -16.79 0.36 -4.22
N LEU A 104 -16.93 1.69 -4.31
CA LEU A 104 -18.14 2.38 -3.86
C LEU A 104 -19.38 1.94 -4.66
N ALA A 105 -19.26 1.74 -5.97
CA ALA A 105 -20.36 1.24 -6.81
C ALA A 105 -20.74 -0.21 -6.48
N LYS A 106 -19.80 -1.00 -5.99
CA LYS A 106 -20.02 -2.38 -5.49
C LYS A 106 -20.58 -2.42 -4.07
N GLY A 107 -20.79 -1.27 -3.43
CA GLY A 107 -21.37 -1.17 -2.09
C GLY A 107 -20.35 -1.29 -0.96
N PHE A 108 -19.06 -1.23 -1.21
CA PHE A 108 -18.04 -1.21 -0.17
C PHE A 108 -17.84 0.19 0.40
N ALA A 109 -17.69 0.30 1.71
CA ALA A 109 -17.07 1.47 2.32
C ALA A 109 -15.56 1.41 2.06
N VAL A 110 -14.98 2.52 1.54
CA VAL A 110 -13.54 2.62 1.33
C VAL A 110 -12.93 3.47 2.42
N ILE A 111 -11.95 2.93 3.11
CA ILE A 111 -11.26 3.57 4.23
C ILE A 111 -9.80 3.78 3.83
N SER A 112 -9.39 5.03 3.73
CA SER A 112 -8.01 5.38 3.39
C SER A 112 -7.29 5.85 4.66
N ILE A 113 -6.19 5.20 5.00
CA ILE A 113 -5.47 5.42 6.26
C ILE A 113 -4.20 6.22 6.06
N ASP A 114 -3.84 7.03 7.09
CA ASP A 114 -2.47 7.49 7.31
C ASP A 114 -1.69 6.41 8.09
N TYR A 115 -0.39 6.41 7.95
CA TYR A 115 0.56 5.65 8.77
C TYR A 115 1.83 6.49 8.95
N ARG A 116 2.66 6.20 9.95
CA ARG A 116 3.91 6.93 10.18
C ARG A 116 4.88 6.78 9.03
N LEU A 117 5.46 7.89 8.62
CA LEU A 117 6.45 7.95 7.55
C LEU A 117 7.87 8.01 8.13
N PHE A 118 8.86 7.52 7.39
CA PHE A 118 10.26 7.52 7.84
C PHE A 118 10.82 8.94 8.07
N GLU A 119 10.29 9.96 7.42
CA GLU A 119 10.67 11.35 7.68
C GLU A 119 10.29 11.85 9.08
N ASP A 120 9.41 11.15 9.78
CA ASP A 120 9.00 11.42 11.15
C ASP A 120 9.91 10.78 12.21
N GLY A 121 11.10 10.26 11.79
CA GLY A 121 12.01 9.54 12.66
C GLY A 121 11.56 8.11 12.98
N VAL A 122 10.66 7.59 12.21
CA VAL A 122 10.06 6.27 12.32
C VAL A 122 10.82 5.24 11.48
N TYR A 123 10.87 4.00 11.94
CA TYR A 123 11.52 2.89 11.28
C TYR A 123 10.55 1.73 11.03
N PHE A 124 10.98 0.75 10.23
CA PHE A 124 10.33 -0.55 10.29
C PHE A 124 10.49 -1.16 11.71
N PRO A 125 9.43 -1.80 12.26
CA PRO A 125 8.13 -2.12 11.65
C PRO A 125 7.01 -1.11 11.97
N ASP A 126 7.28 0.08 12.48
CA ASP A 126 6.29 1.01 13.01
C ASP A 126 5.13 1.30 12.05
N ASN A 127 5.42 1.46 10.77
CA ASN A 127 4.40 1.71 9.75
C ASN A 127 3.53 0.49 9.45
N ILE A 128 4.06 -0.74 9.58
CA ILE A 128 3.27 -1.98 9.50
C ILE A 128 2.35 -2.07 10.73
N ILE A 129 2.88 -1.75 11.91
CA ILE A 129 2.13 -1.71 13.17
C ILE A 129 0.99 -0.69 13.10
N ASP A 130 1.20 0.47 12.45
CA ASP A 130 0.14 1.47 12.31
C ASP A 130 -1.01 0.97 11.43
N VAL A 131 -0.72 0.19 10.37
CA VAL A 131 -1.76 -0.48 9.58
C VAL A 131 -2.52 -1.50 10.43
N SER A 132 -1.82 -2.29 11.23
CA SER A 132 -2.42 -3.24 12.18
C SER A 132 -3.33 -2.53 13.18
N ASP A 133 -2.85 -1.45 13.80
CA ASP A 133 -3.64 -0.63 14.73
C ASP A 133 -4.89 -0.03 14.06
N ALA A 134 -4.77 0.45 12.81
CA ALA A 134 -5.94 0.95 12.08
C ALA A 134 -7.00 -0.14 11.89
N LEU A 135 -6.60 -1.37 11.55
CA LEU A 135 -7.53 -2.50 11.42
C LEU A 135 -8.17 -2.88 12.76
N CYS A 136 -7.38 -2.91 13.86
CA CYS A 136 -7.92 -3.14 15.21
C CYS A 136 -8.95 -2.07 15.60
N TYR A 137 -8.65 -0.78 15.32
CA TYR A 137 -9.57 0.32 15.58
C TYR A 137 -10.90 0.12 14.84
N LEU A 138 -10.83 -0.22 13.55
CA LEU A 138 -12.02 -0.42 12.73
C LEU A 138 -12.88 -1.57 13.28
N LYS A 139 -12.27 -2.66 13.74
CA LYS A 139 -12.98 -3.77 14.37
C LYS A 139 -13.65 -3.35 15.69
N GLN A 140 -12.96 -2.60 16.53
CA GLN A 140 -13.49 -2.13 17.80
C GLN A 140 -14.64 -1.12 17.65
N HIS A 141 -14.77 -0.48 16.48
CA HIS A 141 -15.73 0.59 16.22
C HIS A 141 -16.65 0.33 15.02
N ASP A 142 -16.70 -0.90 14.50
CA ASP A 142 -17.42 -1.27 13.30
C ASP A 142 -18.91 -0.88 13.35
N GLY A 143 -19.57 -1.12 14.48
CA GLY A 143 -20.96 -0.73 14.69
C GLY A 143 -21.17 0.79 14.65
N LEU A 144 -20.25 1.59 15.23
CA LEU A 144 -20.32 3.06 15.19
C LEU A 144 -20.07 3.61 13.80
N LEU A 145 -19.22 2.93 13.03
CA LEU A 145 -18.85 3.28 11.67
C LEU A 145 -19.77 2.65 10.62
N ASN A 146 -20.77 1.87 11.05
CA ASN A 146 -21.72 1.15 10.18
C ASN A 146 -21.01 0.25 9.15
N LEU A 147 -20.03 -0.54 9.61
CA LEU A 147 -19.16 -1.40 8.79
C LEU A 147 -19.45 -2.88 9.07
N ASP A 148 -19.38 -3.71 8.05
CA ASP A 148 -19.31 -5.17 8.13
C ASP A 148 -17.82 -5.59 8.03
N ILE A 149 -17.11 -5.51 9.17
CA ILE A 149 -15.66 -5.75 9.22
C ILE A 149 -15.29 -7.22 8.95
N ASP A 150 -16.22 -8.14 9.05
CA ASP A 150 -16.01 -9.54 8.66
C ASP A 150 -15.87 -9.74 7.15
N LYS A 151 -16.21 -8.70 6.38
CA LYS A 151 -16.04 -8.61 4.92
C LYS A 151 -14.96 -7.59 4.55
N LEU A 152 -13.77 -7.79 5.08
CA LEU A 152 -12.63 -6.90 4.91
C LEU A 152 -11.73 -7.31 3.75
N ILE A 153 -11.53 -6.42 2.78
CA ILE A 153 -10.44 -6.45 1.80
C ILE A 153 -9.42 -5.38 2.18
N VAL A 154 -8.14 -5.67 2.08
CA VAL A 154 -7.10 -4.65 2.17
C VAL A 154 -6.49 -4.39 0.79
N TRP A 155 -6.21 -3.13 0.52
CA TRP A 155 -5.68 -2.65 -0.75
C TRP A 155 -4.54 -1.66 -0.51
N GLY A 156 -3.52 -1.70 -1.36
CA GLY A 156 -2.44 -0.73 -1.32
C GLY A 156 -1.69 -0.63 -2.64
N ASP A 157 -0.91 0.43 -2.77
CA ASP A 157 0.00 0.64 -3.88
C ASP A 157 1.44 0.81 -3.39
N SER A 158 2.43 0.31 -4.13
CA SER A 158 3.86 0.49 -3.85
C SER A 158 4.21 0.18 -2.38
N ALA A 159 4.70 1.16 -1.62
CA ALA A 159 4.98 1.05 -0.19
C ALA A 159 3.76 0.57 0.60
N GLY A 160 2.58 1.17 0.38
CA GLY A 160 1.34 0.78 1.05
C GLY A 160 0.92 -0.65 0.74
N ALA A 161 1.17 -1.13 -0.49
CA ALA A 161 0.93 -2.52 -0.86
C ALA A 161 1.81 -3.50 -0.06
N ALA A 162 3.07 -3.14 0.20
CA ALA A 162 3.93 -3.95 1.07
C ALA A 162 3.42 -3.96 2.52
N LEU A 163 2.93 -2.81 3.03
CA LEU A 163 2.40 -2.73 4.40
C LEU A 163 1.15 -3.57 4.58
N VAL A 164 0.17 -3.48 3.67
CA VAL A 164 -1.07 -4.29 3.77
C VAL A 164 -0.79 -5.78 3.58
N LEU A 165 0.17 -6.16 2.73
CA LEU A 165 0.61 -7.55 2.60
C LEU A 165 1.24 -8.05 3.90
N ALA A 166 2.20 -7.30 4.48
CA ALA A 166 2.86 -7.68 5.72
C ALA A 166 1.86 -7.81 6.88
N THR A 167 0.89 -6.89 6.98
CA THR A 167 -0.17 -6.94 8.02
C THR A 167 -1.12 -8.11 7.81
N ALA A 168 -1.60 -8.32 6.58
CA ALA A 168 -2.57 -9.39 6.28
C ALA A 168 -1.97 -10.80 6.42
N LEU A 169 -0.65 -10.93 6.23
CA LEU A 169 0.09 -12.18 6.33
C LEU A 169 0.72 -12.43 7.72
N ASP A 170 0.55 -11.52 8.68
CA ASP A 170 1.14 -11.63 10.02
C ASP A 170 0.40 -12.64 10.91
N ARG A 171 0.42 -13.91 10.52
CA ARG A 171 -0.15 -15.02 11.31
C ARG A 171 0.47 -15.15 12.69
N SER A 172 1.75 -14.80 12.82
CA SER A 172 2.51 -14.93 14.08
C SER A 172 2.38 -13.72 14.99
N LYS A 173 1.58 -12.73 14.61
CA LYS A 173 1.30 -11.52 15.40
C LYS A 173 2.59 -10.76 15.78
N GLN A 174 3.49 -10.58 14.82
CA GLN A 174 4.76 -9.87 15.02
C GLN A 174 4.61 -8.34 14.99
N PHE A 175 3.51 -7.85 14.43
CA PHE A 175 3.24 -6.43 14.22
C PHE A 175 2.04 -5.95 15.07
N ILE A 176 2.06 -6.33 16.34
CA ILE A 176 1.06 -5.87 17.33
C ILE A 176 1.38 -4.44 17.75
N GLY A 177 0.37 -3.57 17.74
CA GLY A 177 0.47 -2.19 18.18
C GLY A 177 -0.22 -1.89 19.50
N GLU A 178 -0.48 -0.62 19.74
CA GLU A 178 -1.08 -0.12 20.98
C GLU A 178 -2.58 -0.47 21.09
N LEU A 179 -3.25 -0.67 19.95
CA LEU A 179 -4.68 -1.00 19.90
C LEU A 179 -4.96 -2.51 20.04
N GLY A 180 -3.91 -3.30 20.25
CA GLY A 180 -4.02 -4.72 20.57
C GLY A 180 -3.74 -5.64 19.38
N ASP A 181 -4.07 -6.91 19.57
CA ASP A 181 -3.77 -8.00 18.64
C ASP A 181 -5.01 -8.58 17.95
N ASP A 182 -6.15 -7.91 18.11
CA ASP A 182 -7.44 -8.35 17.56
C ASP A 182 -7.67 -7.78 16.15
N VAL A 183 -6.70 -8.02 15.27
CA VAL A 183 -6.81 -7.68 13.84
C VAL A 183 -7.92 -8.50 13.20
N PRO A 184 -8.87 -7.85 12.49
CA PRO A 184 -9.96 -8.59 11.83
C PRO A 184 -9.41 -9.52 10.74
N PRO A 185 -10.08 -10.66 10.48
CA PRO A 185 -9.72 -11.53 9.38
C PRO A 185 -9.80 -10.79 8.04
N VAL A 186 -8.69 -10.78 7.31
CA VAL A 186 -8.64 -10.23 5.96
C VAL A 186 -9.13 -11.27 4.98
N LYS A 187 -10.18 -10.96 4.20
CA LYS A 187 -10.76 -11.85 3.19
C LYS A 187 -9.96 -11.87 1.90
N GLY A 188 -9.24 -10.79 1.58
CA GLY A 188 -8.40 -10.74 0.40
C GLY A 188 -7.49 -9.51 0.39
N VAL A 189 -6.40 -9.61 -0.34
CA VAL A 189 -5.42 -8.52 -0.50
C VAL A 189 -5.32 -8.13 -1.97
N ILE A 190 -5.45 -6.83 -2.28
CA ILE A 190 -5.19 -6.29 -3.62
C ILE A 190 -3.94 -5.41 -3.53
N ALA A 191 -2.84 -5.85 -4.16
CA ALA A 191 -1.56 -5.18 -4.05
C ALA A 191 -1.04 -4.72 -5.43
N LEU A 192 -0.88 -3.41 -5.59
CA LEU A 192 -0.38 -2.79 -6.80
C LEU A 192 1.14 -2.59 -6.68
N TYR A 193 1.88 -3.23 -7.57
CA TYR A 193 3.35 -3.12 -7.71
C TYR A 193 4.10 -3.07 -6.36
N PRO A 194 3.86 -4.06 -5.45
CA PRO A 194 4.48 -4.07 -4.13
C PRO A 194 5.96 -4.42 -4.17
N PRO A 195 6.81 -3.80 -3.37
CA PRO A 195 8.09 -4.39 -2.97
C PRO A 195 7.81 -5.51 -1.96
N THR A 196 8.05 -6.77 -2.36
CA THR A 196 7.68 -7.97 -1.60
C THR A 196 8.85 -8.59 -0.83
N ASN A 197 10.08 -8.35 -1.30
CA ASN A 197 11.31 -8.83 -0.68
C ASN A 197 12.31 -7.67 -0.57
N PHE A 198 12.47 -7.12 0.62
CA PHE A 198 13.33 -5.97 0.86
C PHE A 198 14.82 -6.30 0.74
N LEU A 199 15.23 -7.57 0.91
CA LEU A 199 16.61 -7.99 0.68
C LEU A 199 16.98 -8.03 -0.80
N LEU A 200 16.03 -8.31 -1.70
CA LEU A 200 16.24 -8.32 -3.14
C LEU A 200 16.02 -6.94 -3.78
N PHE A 201 15.46 -6.01 -3.04
CA PHE A 201 15.16 -4.67 -3.55
C PHE A 201 16.32 -3.70 -3.26
N LYS A 202 17.31 -3.66 -4.14
CA LYS A 202 18.53 -2.83 -3.99
C LYS A 202 18.24 -1.35 -3.70
N PHE A 203 17.18 -0.80 -4.27
CA PHE A 203 16.78 0.58 -4.00
C PHE A 203 16.49 0.80 -2.52
N ILE A 204 15.65 -0.03 -1.90
CA ILE A 204 15.37 0.05 -0.45
C ILE A 204 16.65 -0.14 0.35
N GLN A 205 17.48 -1.14 0.01
CA GLN A 205 18.73 -1.39 0.72
C GLN A 205 19.66 -0.19 0.71
N THR A 206 19.89 0.40 -0.47
CA THR A 206 20.78 1.54 -0.63
C THR A 206 20.19 2.78 0.02
N TRP A 207 18.91 3.00 -0.16
CA TRP A 207 18.21 4.18 0.29
C TRP A 207 18.05 4.23 1.82
N LEU A 208 17.59 3.14 2.45
CA LEU A 208 17.50 3.04 3.90
C LEU A 208 18.88 3.14 4.58
N ALA A 209 19.92 2.55 3.98
CA ALA A 209 21.29 2.67 4.49
C ALA A 209 21.82 4.12 4.45
N HIS A 210 21.43 4.91 3.44
CA HIS A 210 21.87 6.30 3.30
C HIS A 210 21.08 7.27 4.18
N LEU A 211 19.83 6.98 4.48
CA LEU A 211 19.01 7.84 5.32
C LEU A 211 19.37 7.76 6.82
N LYS A 212 20.35 6.95 7.21
CA LYS A 212 20.75 6.72 8.60
C LYS A 212 19.58 6.36 9.53
N PHE A 213 18.53 5.73 8.99
CA PHE A 213 17.35 5.35 9.74
C PHE A 213 17.56 4.10 10.61
N TYR A 214 18.75 3.55 10.63
CA TYR A 214 19.04 2.37 11.41
C TYR A 214 20.39 2.49 12.11
N GLU A 215 20.38 2.53 13.43
CA GLU A 215 21.54 2.55 14.31
C GLU A 215 21.85 1.15 14.85
N GLY A 216 22.04 0.18 13.97
CA GLY A 216 22.29 -1.19 14.36
C GLY A 216 23.40 -1.87 13.56
N SER A 217 23.68 -3.13 13.89
CA SER A 217 24.62 -3.95 13.12
C SER A 217 24.01 -4.29 11.75
N ARG A 218 24.86 -4.66 10.80
CA ARG A 218 24.42 -5.10 9.46
C ARG A 218 23.54 -6.37 9.56
N GLU A 219 23.82 -7.23 10.52
CA GLU A 219 23.02 -8.44 10.78
C GLU A 219 21.63 -8.09 11.27
N ALA A 220 21.52 -7.22 12.27
CA ALA A 220 20.23 -6.78 12.80
C ALA A 220 19.39 -6.04 11.74
N TRP A 221 20.05 -5.26 10.86
CA TRP A 221 19.36 -4.64 9.70
C TRP A 221 18.83 -5.71 8.73
N ARG A 222 19.63 -6.74 8.44
CA ARG A 222 19.22 -7.84 7.57
C ARG A 222 18.03 -8.62 8.16
N GLU A 223 18.07 -8.92 9.43
CA GLU A 223 16.97 -9.56 10.15
C GLU A 223 15.69 -8.73 10.11
N LEU A 224 15.81 -7.43 10.32
CA LEU A 224 14.66 -6.50 10.20
C LEU A 224 14.08 -6.51 8.78
N MET A 225 14.92 -6.47 7.74
CA MET A 225 14.45 -6.53 6.34
C MET A 225 13.77 -7.85 6.02
N VAL A 226 14.27 -8.97 6.55
CA VAL A 226 13.60 -10.28 6.44
C VAL A 226 12.24 -10.19 7.15
N LYS A 227 12.25 -9.77 8.41
CA LYS A 227 11.05 -9.67 9.24
C LYS A 227 9.96 -8.81 8.60
N CYS A 228 10.31 -7.73 7.93
CA CYS A 228 9.33 -6.79 7.34
C CYS A 228 8.98 -7.11 5.87
N SER A 229 9.65 -8.09 5.25
CA SER A 229 9.38 -8.47 3.85
C SER A 229 8.10 -9.30 3.74
N PRO A 230 7.09 -8.89 2.97
CA PRO A 230 5.85 -9.67 2.83
C PRO A 230 6.05 -11.13 2.42
N VAL A 231 7.04 -11.42 1.57
CA VAL A 231 7.29 -12.78 1.06
C VAL A 231 7.64 -13.77 2.16
N THR A 232 8.24 -13.33 3.27
CA THR A 232 8.64 -14.20 4.39
C THR A 232 7.46 -14.63 5.27
N HIS A 233 6.29 -14.06 5.05
CA HIS A 233 5.07 -14.33 5.81
C HIS A 233 4.03 -15.16 5.03
N LEU A 234 4.36 -15.62 3.83
CA LEU A 234 3.45 -16.48 3.05
C LEU A 234 3.28 -17.85 3.70
N TYR A 235 2.06 -18.37 3.67
CA TYR A 235 1.68 -19.70 4.16
C TYR A 235 0.49 -20.24 3.34
N ASP A 236 0.19 -21.53 3.45
CA ASP A 236 -0.76 -22.28 2.62
C ASP A 236 -2.21 -21.79 2.68
N ASP A 237 -2.69 -21.44 3.86
CA ASP A 237 -4.03 -20.92 4.10
C ASP A 237 -4.07 -19.38 4.27
N ALA A 238 -3.09 -18.67 3.67
CA ALA A 238 -3.08 -17.22 3.62
C ALA A 238 -4.32 -16.67 2.89
N PRO A 239 -4.80 -15.47 3.26
CA PRO A 239 -5.88 -14.84 2.49
C PRO A 239 -5.48 -14.74 1.02
N PRO A 240 -6.42 -14.93 0.07
CA PRO A 240 -6.14 -14.79 -1.34
C PRO A 240 -5.55 -13.42 -1.67
N ILE A 241 -4.59 -13.40 -2.58
CA ILE A 241 -3.85 -12.19 -2.96
C ILE A 241 -3.95 -11.95 -4.45
N LEU A 242 -4.33 -10.73 -4.84
CA LEU A 242 -4.30 -10.25 -6.22
C LEU A 242 -3.18 -9.23 -6.38
N LEU A 243 -2.14 -9.59 -7.15
CA LEU A 243 -1.06 -8.68 -7.52
C LEU A 243 -1.34 -8.05 -8.88
N LEU A 244 -1.13 -6.73 -8.99
CA LEU A 244 -1.13 -5.99 -10.25
C LEU A 244 0.26 -5.38 -10.44
N HIS A 245 0.97 -5.69 -11.56
CA HIS A 245 2.32 -5.18 -11.74
C HIS A 245 2.67 -4.92 -13.20
N GLY A 246 3.32 -3.78 -13.45
CA GLY A 246 3.83 -3.40 -14.76
C GLY A 246 5.16 -4.09 -15.06
N LYS A 247 5.30 -4.69 -16.26
CA LYS A 247 6.57 -5.35 -16.66
C LYS A 247 7.71 -4.36 -16.92
N LYS A 248 7.37 -3.08 -17.17
CA LYS A 248 8.33 -1.99 -17.39
C LYS A 248 8.45 -1.06 -16.17
N ASP A 249 8.12 -1.56 -14.98
CA ASP A 249 8.21 -0.80 -13.74
C ASP A 249 9.69 -0.44 -13.42
N PRO A 250 10.05 0.86 -13.44
CA PRO A 250 11.42 1.30 -13.20
C PRO A 250 11.74 1.49 -11.72
N ILE A 251 10.72 1.48 -10.83
CA ILE A 251 10.86 1.75 -9.39
C ILE A 251 10.90 0.45 -8.61
N VAL A 252 9.85 -0.36 -8.73
CA VAL A 252 9.79 -1.69 -8.13
C VAL A 252 9.92 -2.73 -9.25
N PRO A 253 11.07 -3.35 -9.43
CA PRO A 253 11.28 -4.30 -10.52
C PRO A 253 10.23 -5.41 -10.54
N PHE A 254 9.70 -5.73 -11.72
CA PHE A 254 8.69 -6.78 -11.90
C PHE A 254 9.11 -8.14 -11.31
N GLY A 255 10.43 -8.38 -11.19
CA GLY A 255 11.00 -9.54 -10.49
C GLY A 255 10.52 -9.69 -9.04
N GLN A 256 10.10 -8.62 -8.37
CA GLN A 256 9.51 -8.69 -7.03
C GLN A 256 8.19 -9.48 -7.04
N ALA A 257 7.30 -9.21 -8.01
CA ALA A 257 6.05 -9.95 -8.16
C ALA A 257 6.30 -11.40 -8.59
N LEU A 258 7.25 -11.65 -9.49
CA LEU A 258 7.58 -13.02 -9.91
C LEU A 258 8.10 -13.85 -8.75
N HIS A 259 9.05 -13.34 -7.98
CA HIS A 259 9.60 -14.01 -6.79
C HIS A 259 8.51 -14.30 -5.75
N PHE A 260 7.57 -13.37 -5.56
CA PHE A 260 6.46 -13.57 -4.62
C PHE A 260 5.51 -14.68 -5.07
N VAL A 261 5.16 -14.73 -6.36
CA VAL A 261 4.30 -15.78 -6.95
C VAL A 261 5.00 -17.15 -6.93
N GLU A 262 6.30 -17.19 -7.22
CA GLU A 262 7.09 -18.42 -7.15
C GLU A 262 7.07 -18.99 -5.72
N HIS A 263 7.39 -18.17 -4.72
CA HIS A 263 7.37 -18.60 -3.33
C HIS A 263 5.94 -18.96 -2.86
N ALA A 264 4.92 -18.23 -3.28
CA ALA A 264 3.53 -18.58 -2.99
C ALA A 264 3.16 -19.98 -3.52
N SER A 265 3.62 -20.33 -4.72
CA SER A 265 3.42 -21.66 -5.30
C SER A 265 4.12 -22.75 -4.50
N GLU A 266 5.32 -22.48 -3.95
CA GLU A 266 6.07 -23.41 -3.11
C GLU A 266 5.37 -23.72 -1.78
N VAL A 267 4.75 -22.71 -1.17
CA VAL A 267 4.05 -22.84 0.11
C VAL A 267 2.56 -23.18 -0.02
N GLY A 268 2.02 -23.17 -1.24
CA GLY A 268 0.60 -23.45 -1.51
C GLY A 268 -0.35 -22.26 -1.31
N ALA A 269 0.15 -21.02 -1.22
CA ALA A 269 -0.65 -19.83 -1.05
C ALA A 269 -1.38 -19.42 -2.35
N ASN A 270 -2.62 -18.93 -2.22
CA ASN A 270 -3.42 -18.46 -3.37
C ASN A 270 -3.05 -17.05 -3.80
N VAL A 271 -2.15 -16.93 -4.78
CA VAL A 271 -1.72 -15.66 -5.34
C VAL A 271 -1.99 -15.60 -6.84
N GLN A 272 -2.74 -14.59 -7.26
CA GLN A 272 -3.03 -14.28 -8.66
C GLN A 272 -2.21 -13.08 -9.09
N LEU A 273 -1.58 -13.12 -10.28
CA LEU A 273 -0.82 -12.01 -10.85
C LEU A 273 -1.43 -11.53 -12.16
N ILE A 274 -1.84 -10.26 -12.19
CA ILE A 274 -2.17 -9.55 -13.42
C ILE A 274 -0.96 -8.71 -13.81
N SER A 275 -0.30 -9.07 -14.92
CA SER A 275 0.84 -8.30 -15.42
C SER A 275 0.47 -7.44 -16.61
N PHE A 276 1.06 -6.25 -16.69
CA PHE A 276 0.85 -5.27 -17.75
C PHE A 276 2.14 -5.13 -18.57
N PRO A 277 2.19 -5.64 -19.84
CA PRO A 277 3.43 -5.64 -20.63
C PRO A 277 4.07 -4.26 -20.81
N ASN A 278 3.25 -3.21 -20.95
CA ASN A 278 3.69 -1.83 -21.10
C ASN A 278 3.47 -0.99 -19.84
N GLY A 279 2.96 -1.60 -18.78
CA GLY A 279 2.73 -0.95 -17.51
C GLY A 279 4.04 -0.58 -16.80
N THR A 280 4.02 0.56 -16.15
CA THR A 280 5.10 1.12 -15.32
C THR A 280 4.65 1.11 -13.85
N HIS A 281 5.15 2.02 -13.00
CA HIS A 281 4.83 2.07 -11.57
C HIS A 281 3.57 2.91 -11.28
N SER A 282 2.50 2.77 -12.07
CA SER A 282 1.23 3.47 -11.81
C SER A 282 0.02 2.76 -12.40
N LEU A 283 -1.14 2.91 -11.74
CA LEU A 283 -2.41 2.43 -12.26
C LEU A 283 -2.75 3.11 -13.61
N ALA A 284 -2.41 4.39 -13.77
CA ALA A 284 -2.63 5.12 -15.01
C ALA A 284 -1.94 4.45 -16.21
N SER A 285 -0.71 3.94 -16.00
CA SER A 285 0.00 3.21 -17.06
C SER A 285 -0.65 1.87 -17.40
N PHE A 286 -1.32 1.22 -16.44
CA PHE A 286 -2.03 -0.05 -16.67
C PHE A 286 -3.27 0.15 -17.55
N LEU A 287 -3.88 1.33 -17.45
CA LEU A 287 -5.10 1.69 -18.17
C LEU A 287 -4.84 2.33 -19.54
N GLN A 288 -3.58 2.48 -19.95
CA GLN A 288 -3.23 3.00 -21.27
C GLN A 288 -3.67 2.07 -22.41
N SER A 289 -3.92 2.68 -23.57
CA SER A 289 -4.50 1.97 -24.72
C SER A 289 -3.60 0.90 -25.33
N ASP A 290 -2.29 0.96 -25.09
CA ASP A 290 -1.29 -0.01 -25.56
C ASP A 290 -1.16 -1.24 -24.65
N ASN A 291 -1.83 -1.28 -23.51
CA ASN A 291 -1.95 -2.48 -22.71
C ASN A 291 -3.13 -3.35 -23.20
N PRO A 292 -2.97 -4.69 -23.18
CA PRO A 292 -4.00 -5.60 -23.67
C PRO A 292 -5.24 -5.67 -22.78
N ILE A 293 -5.08 -5.37 -21.48
CA ILE A 293 -6.17 -5.39 -20.49
C ILE A 293 -6.79 -4.00 -20.42
N LYS A 294 -8.05 -3.91 -20.77
CA LYS A 294 -8.81 -2.65 -20.66
C LYS A 294 -9.36 -2.46 -19.23
N GLU A 295 -9.69 -1.23 -18.87
CA GLU A 295 -10.24 -0.89 -17.55
C GLU A 295 -11.41 -1.79 -17.15
N THR A 296 -12.39 -1.97 -18.04
CA THR A 296 -13.56 -2.85 -17.78
C THR A 296 -13.17 -4.30 -17.52
N GLN A 297 -12.16 -4.82 -18.22
CA GLN A 297 -11.66 -6.18 -18.03
C GLN A 297 -10.87 -6.30 -16.71
N LEU A 298 -10.12 -5.26 -16.33
CA LEU A 298 -9.44 -5.19 -15.05
C LEU A 298 -10.46 -5.21 -13.90
N MET A 299 -11.48 -4.35 -13.98
CA MET A 299 -12.52 -4.30 -12.95
C MET A 299 -13.28 -5.63 -12.84
N ALA A 300 -13.60 -6.29 -13.96
CA ALA A 300 -14.22 -7.61 -13.94
C ALA A 300 -13.33 -8.72 -13.34
N ARG A 301 -12.00 -8.59 -13.41
CA ARG A 301 -11.07 -9.51 -12.74
C ARG A 301 -11.00 -9.24 -11.24
N ILE A 302 -11.01 -7.98 -10.85
CA ILE A 302 -11.08 -7.56 -9.44
C ILE A 302 -12.40 -8.04 -8.83
N ASP A 303 -13.52 -7.89 -9.54
CA ASP A 303 -14.83 -8.39 -9.08
C ASP A 303 -14.80 -9.87 -8.79
N ARG A 304 -14.31 -10.69 -9.73
CA ARG A 304 -14.20 -12.14 -9.53
C ARG A 304 -13.33 -12.49 -8.33
N PHE A 305 -12.19 -11.80 -8.20
CA PHE A 305 -11.32 -12.00 -7.05
C PHE A 305 -12.02 -11.70 -5.73
N ILE A 306 -12.78 -10.60 -5.65
CA ILE A 306 -13.54 -10.21 -4.47
C ILE A 306 -14.64 -11.23 -4.19
N ASP A 307 -15.41 -11.62 -5.21
CA ASP A 307 -16.50 -12.57 -5.07
C ASP A 307 -15.97 -13.93 -4.57
N ASP A 308 -14.85 -14.42 -5.11
CA ASP A 308 -14.18 -15.65 -4.66
C ASP A 308 -13.65 -15.53 -3.22
N ALA A 309 -13.12 -14.37 -2.84
CA ALA A 309 -12.57 -14.12 -1.49
C ALA A 309 -13.66 -13.98 -0.41
N MET A 310 -14.89 -13.65 -0.79
CA MET A 310 -16.02 -13.46 0.12
C MET A 310 -16.86 -14.75 0.33
N MET A 311 -16.61 -15.79 -0.47
CA MET A 311 -17.24 -17.12 -0.28
C MET A 311 -16.59 -17.87 0.88
#